data_2a8236daab35ec43cbc21dadf42fd016
#
_entry.id   2a8236daab35ec43cbc21dadf42fd016
#
_cell.length_a   1.000
_cell.length_b   1.000
_cell.length_c   1.000
_cell.angle_alpha   90.00
_cell.angle_beta   90.00
_cell.angle_gamma   90.00
#
_symmetry.space_group_name_H-M   'P 1'
#
loop_
_entity.id
_entity.type
_entity.pdbx_description
1 polymer ?
#
loop_
_entity_poly.entity_id
_entity_poly.type
_entity_poly.pdbx_seq_one_letter_code
_entity_poly.pdbx_strand_id
1 'polypeptide(L)'
;MRLFWSLFISCILSWQLHAQDQSKALLDRLSQKVLSHQNIQIAFDYVLDNKDAGVQQKTAGKLILKGKNYRFEMLGAIQIFDGIKVYTIVDDNEEVTVEAPQKSDASELSPQDLIQFYKQGYTYKWDIEQPVGNRKIQYIKLTPIASKSSLQSILLGIDTKNLEIYKVIQTGKNGTKTTLTVQSWKVNQPLSANALLFDRAYYTKKGYYISEL
;
A
#
# COMPACT_ATOMS: atom_id res chain seq x y z
N MET A 1 44.93 -2.21 26.42
CA MET A 1 43.90 -3.11 25.83
C MET A 1 42.44 -2.57 25.90
N ARG A 2 42.18 -1.39 26.46
CA ARG A 2 40.83 -0.76 26.53
C ARG A 2 40.54 0.24 25.40
N LEU A 3 41.50 0.74 24.67
CA LEU A 3 41.31 1.71 23.59
C LEU A 3 40.89 1.11 22.24
N PHE A 4 41.15 -0.17 21.98
CA PHE A 4 40.77 -0.82 20.71
C PHE A 4 39.31 -1.24 20.60
N TRP A 5 38.61 -1.36 21.71
CA TRP A 5 37.18 -1.74 21.72
C TRP A 5 36.24 -0.56 21.44
N SER A 6 36.65 0.64 21.78
CA SER A 6 35.83 1.85 21.54
C SER A 6 35.77 2.26 20.06
N LEU A 7 36.83 1.97 19.29
CA LEU A 7 36.88 2.27 17.84
C LEU A 7 36.00 1.31 17.01
N PHE A 8 35.82 0.07 17.47
CA PHE A 8 35.00 -0.92 16.72
C PHE A 8 33.49 -0.67 16.86
N ILE A 9 33.04 -0.14 18.00
CA ILE A 9 31.63 0.20 18.25
C ILE A 9 31.21 1.43 17.44
N SER A 10 32.11 2.39 17.23
CA SER A 10 31.83 3.62 16.47
C SER A 10 31.63 3.37 14.97
N CYS A 11 32.29 2.35 14.37
CA CYS A 11 32.09 1.99 12.96
C CYS A 11 30.76 1.32 12.66
N ILE A 12 30.18 0.55 13.61
CA ILE A 12 28.92 -0.16 13.39
C ILE A 12 27.74 0.81 13.38
N LEU A 13 27.77 1.88 14.20
CA LEU A 13 26.72 2.90 14.22
C LEU A 13 26.64 3.72 12.93
N SER A 14 27.77 3.99 12.29
CA SER A 14 27.81 4.78 11.05
C SER A 14 27.17 4.06 9.86
N TRP A 15 27.20 2.74 9.82
CA TRP A 15 26.60 1.96 8.74
C TRP A 15 25.08 1.91 8.82
N GLN A 16 24.50 1.97 10.01
CA GLN A 16 23.05 1.98 10.19
C GLN A 16 22.42 3.30 9.76
N LEU A 17 23.07 4.42 9.99
CA LEU A 17 22.60 5.74 9.57
C LEU A 17 22.54 5.85 8.03
N HIS A 18 23.56 5.36 7.32
CA HIS A 18 23.58 5.38 5.85
C HIS A 18 22.48 4.53 5.21
N ALA A 19 22.16 3.36 5.80
CA ALA A 19 21.13 2.47 5.27
C ALA A 19 19.72 3.05 5.46
N GLN A 20 19.47 3.78 6.53
CA GLN A 20 18.21 4.47 6.77
C GLN A 20 18.00 5.63 5.82
N ASP A 21 19.04 6.41 5.56
CA ASP A 21 19.04 7.54 4.63
C ASP A 21 18.78 7.08 3.18
N GLN A 22 19.40 5.98 2.75
CA GLN A 22 19.17 5.39 1.43
C GLN A 22 17.73 4.90 1.26
N SER A 23 17.19 4.23 2.27
CA SER A 23 15.81 3.75 2.27
C SER A 23 14.83 4.91 2.13
N LYS A 24 15.03 5.94 2.95
CA LYS A 24 14.21 7.15 2.90
C LYS A 24 14.30 7.85 1.55
N ALA A 25 15.51 8.00 1.01
CA ALA A 25 15.74 8.65 -0.29
C ALA A 25 15.02 7.91 -1.43
N LEU A 26 15.04 6.56 -1.44
CA LEU A 26 14.31 5.79 -2.45
C LEU A 26 12.79 5.94 -2.30
N LEU A 27 12.28 5.90 -1.09
CA LEU A 27 10.86 6.09 -0.80
C LEU A 27 10.38 7.50 -1.19
N ASP A 28 11.18 8.52 -0.90
CA ASP A 28 10.86 9.91 -1.29
C ASP A 28 10.85 10.08 -2.82
N ARG A 29 11.81 9.49 -3.53
CA ARG A 29 11.82 9.47 -5.00
C ARG A 29 10.60 8.77 -5.58
N LEU A 30 10.21 7.60 -5.03
CA LEU A 30 9.00 6.89 -5.41
C LEU A 30 7.76 7.77 -5.20
N SER A 31 7.62 8.37 -4.03
CA SER A 31 6.50 9.25 -3.70
C SER A 31 6.41 10.44 -4.65
N GLN A 32 7.53 11.12 -4.91
CA GLN A 32 7.58 12.23 -5.87
C GLN A 32 7.15 11.78 -7.28
N LYS A 33 7.64 10.63 -7.72
CA LYS A 33 7.26 10.07 -9.03
C LYS A 33 5.77 9.79 -9.10
N VAL A 34 5.20 9.13 -8.09
CA VAL A 34 3.75 8.84 -8.02
C VAL A 34 2.94 10.13 -8.05
N LEU A 35 3.31 11.13 -7.24
CA LEU A 35 2.61 12.43 -7.16
C LEU A 35 2.76 13.28 -8.42
N SER A 36 3.73 13.02 -9.29
CA SER A 36 3.92 13.73 -10.55
C SER A 36 2.91 13.33 -11.64
N HIS A 37 2.21 12.21 -11.47
CA HIS A 37 1.24 11.72 -12.44
C HIS A 37 -0.16 12.31 -12.22
N GLN A 38 -0.88 12.58 -13.30
CA GLN A 38 -2.28 13.02 -13.23
C GLN A 38 -3.19 11.92 -12.67
N ASN A 39 -2.93 10.68 -13.06
CA ASN A 39 -3.57 9.49 -12.52
C ASN A 39 -2.68 8.27 -12.69
N ILE A 40 -2.95 7.25 -11.87
CA ILE A 40 -2.30 5.95 -11.94
C ILE A 40 -3.38 4.88 -11.90
N GLN A 41 -3.28 3.89 -12.80
CA GLN A 41 -4.12 2.70 -12.82
C GLN A 41 -3.25 1.48 -12.55
N ILE A 42 -3.60 0.71 -11.53
CA ILE A 42 -2.85 -0.47 -11.10
C ILE A 42 -3.78 -1.68 -11.16
N ALA A 43 -3.31 -2.77 -11.76
CA ALA A 43 -3.89 -4.09 -11.58
C ALA A 43 -2.90 -4.93 -10.78
N PHE A 44 -3.39 -5.73 -9.82
CA PHE A 44 -2.55 -6.51 -8.93
C PHE A 44 -3.18 -7.85 -8.58
N ASP A 45 -2.33 -8.82 -8.24
CA ASP A 45 -2.73 -10.04 -7.55
C ASP A 45 -2.60 -9.84 -6.05
N TYR A 46 -3.57 -10.39 -5.33
CA TYR A 46 -3.63 -10.39 -3.88
C TYR A 46 -3.61 -11.82 -3.37
N VAL A 47 -2.76 -12.10 -2.40
CA VAL A 47 -2.69 -13.37 -1.70
C VAL A 47 -2.70 -13.11 -0.21
N LEU A 48 -3.67 -13.69 0.49
CA LEU A 48 -3.69 -13.77 1.95
C LEU A 48 -3.35 -15.21 2.34
N ASP A 49 -2.37 -15.36 3.21
CA ASP A 49 -1.90 -16.66 3.72
C ASP A 49 -1.77 -16.58 5.24
N ASN A 50 -2.45 -17.48 5.94
CA ASN A 50 -2.28 -17.69 7.36
C ASN A 50 -2.21 -19.21 7.62
N LYS A 51 -1.00 -19.71 7.72
CA LYS A 51 -0.75 -21.14 7.87
C LYS A 51 -1.30 -21.70 9.17
N ASP A 52 -1.24 -20.92 10.24
CA ASP A 52 -1.69 -21.36 11.57
C ASP A 52 -3.22 -21.49 11.61
N ALA A 53 -3.92 -20.66 10.86
CA ALA A 53 -5.37 -20.73 10.70
C ALA A 53 -5.83 -21.60 9.52
N GLY A 54 -4.90 -22.15 8.71
CA GLY A 54 -5.24 -22.93 7.52
C GLY A 54 -5.94 -22.13 6.42
N VAL A 55 -5.78 -20.80 6.41
CA VAL A 55 -6.44 -19.89 5.47
C VAL A 55 -5.48 -19.52 4.35
N GLN A 56 -5.91 -19.76 3.10
CA GLN A 56 -5.25 -19.23 1.92
C GLN A 56 -6.30 -18.70 0.94
N GLN A 57 -6.19 -17.43 0.60
CA GLN A 57 -7.09 -16.77 -0.35
C GLN A 57 -6.28 -16.07 -1.43
N LYS A 58 -6.70 -16.23 -2.70
CA LYS A 58 -6.10 -15.55 -3.85
C LYS A 58 -7.20 -14.84 -4.62
N THR A 59 -6.92 -13.60 -4.99
CA THR A 59 -7.82 -12.79 -5.83
C THR A 59 -7.00 -11.78 -6.61
N ALA A 60 -7.65 -11.09 -7.54
CA ALA A 60 -7.08 -9.93 -8.23
C ALA A 60 -7.83 -8.67 -7.81
N GLY A 61 -7.17 -7.53 -7.96
CA GLY A 61 -7.77 -6.23 -7.68
C GLY A 61 -7.30 -5.17 -8.64
N LYS A 62 -7.98 -4.02 -8.58
CA LYS A 62 -7.67 -2.84 -9.37
C LYS A 62 -7.68 -1.61 -8.47
N LEU A 63 -6.82 -0.67 -8.78
CA LEU A 63 -6.76 0.62 -8.11
C LEU A 63 -6.59 1.73 -9.15
N ILE A 64 -7.43 2.75 -9.08
CA ILE A 64 -7.28 4.01 -9.81
C ILE A 64 -7.04 5.09 -8.78
N LEU A 65 -5.97 5.86 -8.98
CA LEU A 65 -5.61 7.01 -8.15
C LEU A 65 -5.59 8.27 -8.99
N LYS A 66 -6.17 9.37 -8.47
CA LYS A 66 -6.08 10.72 -9.06
C LYS A 66 -6.05 11.75 -7.94
N GLY A 67 -4.87 12.30 -7.67
CA GLY A 67 -4.68 13.15 -6.50
C GLY A 67 -4.97 12.39 -5.21
N LYS A 68 -5.98 12.83 -4.45
CA LYS A 68 -6.44 12.15 -3.24
C LYS A 68 -7.54 11.12 -3.52
N ASN A 69 -8.22 11.24 -4.65
CA ASN A 69 -9.37 10.41 -4.99
C ASN A 69 -8.90 9.03 -5.46
N TYR A 70 -9.65 8.01 -5.11
CA TYR A 70 -9.38 6.66 -5.56
C TYR A 70 -10.64 5.85 -5.83
N ARG A 71 -10.48 4.82 -6.65
CA ARG A 71 -11.39 3.71 -6.82
C ARG A 71 -10.60 2.43 -6.66
N PHE A 72 -10.96 1.63 -5.69
CA PHE A 72 -10.34 0.36 -5.35
C PHE A 72 -11.36 -0.76 -5.51
N GLU A 73 -10.99 -1.81 -6.22
CA GLU A 73 -11.85 -2.95 -6.50
C GLU A 73 -11.14 -4.23 -6.08
N MET A 74 -11.70 -4.99 -5.16
CA MET A 74 -11.17 -6.27 -4.71
C MET A 74 -12.25 -7.07 -3.96
N LEU A 75 -12.24 -8.41 -4.10
CA LEU A 75 -13.10 -9.33 -3.33
C LEU A 75 -14.61 -9.03 -3.46
N GLY A 76 -15.08 -8.61 -4.64
CA GLY A 76 -16.49 -8.29 -4.86
C GLY A 76 -16.92 -6.93 -4.29
N ALA A 77 -16.01 -6.19 -3.64
CA ALA A 77 -16.27 -4.85 -3.15
C ALA A 77 -15.61 -3.79 -4.02
N ILE A 78 -16.28 -2.65 -4.14
CA ILE A 78 -15.76 -1.44 -4.77
C ILE A 78 -15.73 -0.35 -3.71
N GLN A 79 -14.57 0.25 -3.48
CA GLN A 79 -14.44 1.40 -2.60
C GLN A 79 -14.06 2.62 -3.42
N ILE A 80 -14.83 3.71 -3.27
CA ILE A 80 -14.58 4.99 -3.94
C ILE A 80 -14.38 6.05 -2.87
N PHE A 81 -13.31 6.82 -2.99
CA PHE A 81 -13.11 8.05 -2.23
C PHE A 81 -13.15 9.24 -3.20
N ASP A 82 -14.09 10.14 -3.00
CA ASP A 82 -14.30 11.31 -3.85
C ASP A 82 -13.56 12.57 -3.37
N GLY A 83 -12.77 12.43 -2.29
CA GLY A 83 -12.06 13.53 -1.62
C GLY A 83 -12.75 14.02 -0.35
N ILE A 84 -13.99 13.57 -0.09
CA ILE A 84 -14.81 13.97 1.07
C ILE A 84 -15.33 12.74 1.81
N LYS A 85 -15.94 11.78 1.11
CA LYS A 85 -16.55 10.57 1.66
C LYS A 85 -15.96 9.31 1.02
N VAL A 86 -16.03 8.23 1.77
CA VAL A 86 -15.73 6.87 1.29
C VAL A 86 -17.06 6.16 1.04
N TYR A 87 -17.21 5.58 -0.13
CA TYR A 87 -18.36 4.78 -0.55
C TYR A 87 -17.88 3.34 -0.76
N THR A 88 -18.39 2.43 0.05
CA THR A 88 -18.09 1.00 -0.09
C THR A 88 -19.32 0.30 -0.64
N ILE A 89 -19.20 -0.25 -1.85
CA ILE A 89 -20.26 -0.94 -2.58
C ILE A 89 -19.95 -2.43 -2.53
N VAL A 90 -20.91 -3.24 -2.09
CA VAL A 90 -20.84 -4.70 -2.07
C VAL A 90 -21.99 -5.22 -2.93
N ASP A 91 -21.66 -5.61 -4.17
CA ASP A 91 -22.68 -5.99 -5.17
C ASP A 91 -23.47 -7.23 -4.75
N ASP A 92 -22.83 -8.20 -4.10
CA ASP A 92 -23.49 -9.44 -3.63
C ASP A 92 -24.57 -9.18 -2.57
N ASN A 93 -24.43 -8.10 -1.81
CA ASN A 93 -25.37 -7.71 -0.77
C ASN A 93 -26.35 -6.62 -1.24
N GLU A 94 -26.15 -6.06 -2.43
CA GLU A 94 -26.88 -4.88 -2.93
C GLU A 94 -26.84 -3.72 -1.93
N GLU A 95 -25.67 -3.50 -1.31
CA GLU A 95 -25.47 -2.52 -0.23
C GLU A 95 -24.38 -1.52 -0.58
N VAL A 96 -24.62 -0.27 -0.16
CA VAL A 96 -23.63 0.82 -0.18
C VAL A 96 -23.52 1.42 1.21
N THR A 97 -22.32 1.42 1.77
CA THR A 97 -22.00 2.16 3.00
C THR A 97 -21.30 3.47 2.63
N VAL A 98 -21.78 4.58 3.21
CA VAL A 98 -21.20 5.91 3.04
C VAL A 98 -20.66 6.40 4.37
N GLU A 99 -19.36 6.66 4.44
CA GLU A 99 -18.69 7.04 5.69
C GLU A 99 -17.68 8.18 5.50
N ALA A 100 -17.34 8.85 6.59
CA ALA A 100 -16.21 9.78 6.59
C ALA A 100 -14.88 8.98 6.44
N PRO A 101 -13.86 9.56 5.78
CA PRO A 101 -12.57 8.92 5.68
C PRO A 101 -11.98 8.70 7.08
N GLN A 102 -11.80 7.45 7.45
CA GLN A 102 -11.17 7.10 8.71
C GLN A 102 -9.65 7.26 8.57
N LYS A 103 -8.99 7.71 9.63
CA LYS A 103 -7.54 7.60 9.70
C LYS A 103 -7.22 6.11 9.74
N SER A 104 -6.53 5.63 8.70
CA SER A 104 -6.07 4.24 8.70
C SER A 104 -5.25 4.01 9.97
N ASP A 105 -5.68 3.03 10.76
CA ASP A 105 -4.79 2.44 11.74
C ASP A 105 -3.61 1.87 10.98
N ALA A 106 -2.39 1.97 11.54
CA ALA A 106 -1.17 1.44 10.93
C ALA A 106 -1.24 -0.07 10.60
N SER A 107 -2.40 -0.70 10.83
CA SER A 107 -2.70 -2.11 10.58
C SER A 107 -3.22 -2.40 9.17
N GLU A 108 -3.78 -1.41 8.48
CA GLU A 108 -4.31 -1.56 7.13
C GLU A 108 -3.80 -0.43 6.24
N LEU A 109 -3.12 -0.78 5.15
CA LEU A 109 -2.76 0.19 4.13
C LEU A 109 -4.00 0.56 3.34
N SER A 110 -4.52 1.75 3.56
CA SER A 110 -5.52 2.28 2.65
C SER A 110 -4.90 2.57 1.28
N PRO A 111 -5.68 2.60 0.20
CA PRO A 111 -5.18 3.01 -1.11
C PRO A 111 -4.52 4.39 -1.12
N GLN A 112 -4.94 5.29 -0.23
CA GLN A 112 -4.34 6.61 -0.04
C GLN A 112 -2.96 6.53 0.61
N ASP A 113 -2.78 5.59 1.52
CA ASP A 113 -1.54 5.43 2.28
C ASP A 113 -0.42 4.82 1.45
N LEU A 114 -0.73 4.08 0.37
CA LEU A 114 0.27 3.47 -0.50
C LEU A 114 1.36 4.43 -0.99
N ILE A 115 1.08 5.74 -0.96
CA ILE A 115 2.00 6.77 -1.46
C ILE A 115 2.77 7.48 -0.35
N GLN A 116 2.20 7.55 0.85
CA GLN A 116 2.75 8.40 1.93
C GLN A 116 2.87 7.70 3.28
N PHE A 117 2.38 6.47 3.43
CA PHE A 117 2.33 5.75 4.71
C PHE A 117 3.70 5.66 5.42
N TYR A 118 4.78 5.58 4.64
CA TYR A 118 6.12 5.48 5.19
C TYR A 118 6.59 6.75 5.90
N LYS A 119 6.00 7.92 5.63
CA LYS A 119 6.48 9.22 6.19
C LYS A 119 6.33 9.30 7.70
N GLN A 120 5.41 8.58 8.28
CA GLN A 120 5.16 8.57 9.72
C GLN A 120 4.84 7.16 10.21
N GLY A 121 5.27 6.85 11.43
CA GLY A 121 4.89 5.61 12.11
C GLY A 121 5.75 4.38 11.80
N TYR A 122 6.79 4.51 10.96
CA TYR A 122 7.68 3.40 10.62
C TYR A 122 9.16 3.76 10.73
N THR A 123 9.96 2.76 11.09
CA THR A 123 11.40 2.74 10.82
C THR A 123 11.65 2.00 9.52
N TYR A 124 12.71 2.37 8.78
CA TYR A 124 13.04 1.76 7.49
C TYR A 124 14.39 1.06 7.54
N LYS A 125 14.47 -0.06 6.86
CA LYS A 125 15.73 -0.78 6.65
C LYS A 125 15.85 -1.14 5.18
N TRP A 126 17.00 -0.84 4.59
CA TRP A 126 17.39 -1.35 3.29
C TRP A 126 17.49 -2.88 3.39
N ASP A 127 16.74 -3.59 2.56
CA ASP A 127 16.64 -5.04 2.58
C ASP A 127 17.22 -5.61 1.29
N ILE A 128 16.83 -6.81 0.92
CA ILE A 128 17.36 -7.51 -0.25
C ILE A 128 17.07 -6.76 -1.55
N GLU A 129 17.95 -6.93 -2.52
CA GLU A 129 17.73 -6.62 -3.91
C GLU A 129 17.48 -7.93 -4.67
N GLN A 130 16.44 -7.96 -5.51
CA GLN A 130 16.05 -9.14 -6.26
C GLN A 130 15.90 -8.79 -7.76
N PRO A 131 16.61 -9.50 -8.65
CA PRO A 131 16.33 -9.41 -10.08
C PRO A 131 15.01 -10.13 -10.41
N VAL A 132 14.15 -9.48 -11.21
CA VAL A 132 12.89 -10.06 -11.71
C VAL A 132 12.78 -9.75 -13.19
N GLY A 133 13.12 -10.71 -14.04
CA GLY A 133 13.31 -10.48 -15.47
C GLY A 133 14.36 -9.39 -15.69
N ASN A 134 14.01 -8.34 -16.41
CA ASN A 134 14.91 -7.20 -16.70
C ASN A 134 14.82 -6.08 -15.63
N ARG A 135 14.07 -6.30 -14.54
CA ARG A 135 13.88 -5.33 -13.46
C ARG A 135 14.78 -5.65 -12.28
N LYS A 136 15.19 -4.60 -11.60
CA LYS A 136 15.96 -4.63 -10.37
C LYS A 136 15.04 -4.14 -9.25
N ILE A 137 14.59 -5.06 -8.41
CA ILE A 137 13.64 -4.78 -7.34
C ILE A 137 14.41 -4.64 -6.04
N GLN A 138 14.43 -3.45 -5.49
CA GLN A 138 14.94 -3.18 -4.16
C GLN A 138 13.81 -3.31 -3.15
N TYR A 139 13.99 -4.14 -2.14
CA TYR A 139 13.07 -4.20 -1.02
C TYR A 139 13.50 -3.27 0.11
N ILE A 140 12.51 -2.58 0.68
CA ILE A 140 12.65 -1.80 1.90
C ILE A 140 11.74 -2.42 2.94
N LYS A 141 12.31 -2.79 4.09
CA LYS A 141 11.54 -3.25 5.24
C LYS A 141 11.12 -2.07 6.08
N LEU A 142 9.80 -1.95 6.30
CA LEU A 142 9.20 -0.99 7.20
C LEU A 142 8.71 -1.72 8.45
N THR A 143 9.07 -1.20 9.62
CA THR A 143 8.66 -1.76 10.91
C THR A 143 7.88 -0.70 11.66
N PRO A 144 6.63 -0.97 12.08
CA PRO A 144 5.83 -0.02 12.85
C PRO A 144 6.54 0.40 14.14
N ILE A 145 6.51 1.70 14.45
CA ILE A 145 7.03 2.26 15.73
C ILE A 145 6.02 2.01 16.84
N ALA A 146 4.72 2.06 16.53
CA ALA A 146 3.67 1.85 17.51
C ALA A 146 3.66 0.40 18.02
N SER A 147 3.88 0.19 19.30
CA SER A 147 3.89 -1.14 19.94
C SER A 147 2.55 -1.88 19.83
N LYS A 148 1.45 -1.14 19.77
CA LYS A 148 0.08 -1.67 19.64
C LYS A 148 -0.30 -2.03 18.20
N SER A 149 0.54 -1.75 17.19
CA SER A 149 0.26 -2.15 15.81
C SER A 149 0.07 -3.66 15.71
N SER A 150 -0.93 -4.11 14.98
CA SER A 150 -1.15 -5.53 14.63
C SER A 150 -0.13 -6.02 13.59
N LEU A 151 0.51 -5.10 12.85
CA LEU A 151 1.57 -5.41 11.91
C LEU A 151 2.90 -5.67 12.60
N GLN A 152 3.61 -6.69 12.12
CA GLN A 152 5.00 -6.95 12.43
C GLN A 152 5.93 -6.18 11.49
N SER A 153 5.67 -6.21 10.18
CA SER A 153 6.47 -5.52 9.18
C SER A 153 5.77 -5.44 7.83
N ILE A 154 6.25 -4.51 6.99
CA ILE A 154 5.92 -4.42 5.57
C ILE A 154 7.23 -4.50 4.78
N LEU A 155 7.28 -5.36 3.76
CA LEU A 155 8.32 -5.35 2.75
C LEU A 155 7.76 -4.71 1.49
N LEU A 156 8.35 -3.57 1.09
CA LEU A 156 7.98 -2.83 -0.10
C LEU A 156 9.04 -3.06 -1.18
N GLY A 157 8.70 -3.79 -2.22
CA GLY A 157 9.54 -4.01 -3.40
C GLY A 157 9.33 -2.91 -4.43
N ILE A 158 10.39 -2.21 -4.78
CA ILE A 158 10.40 -1.06 -5.69
C ILE A 158 11.28 -1.39 -6.89
N ASP A 159 10.73 -1.25 -8.10
CA ASP A 159 11.53 -1.21 -9.32
C ASP A 159 12.36 0.08 -9.32
N THR A 160 13.68 -0.06 -9.15
CA THR A 160 14.57 1.08 -8.99
C THR A 160 14.78 1.89 -10.27
N LYS A 161 14.54 1.27 -11.44
CA LYS A 161 14.65 1.91 -12.76
C LYS A 161 13.43 2.77 -13.06
N ASN A 162 12.23 2.20 -12.86
CA ASN A 162 10.99 2.85 -13.21
C ASN A 162 10.38 3.64 -12.06
N LEU A 163 10.86 3.44 -10.81
CA LEU A 163 10.28 3.98 -9.58
C LEU A 163 8.79 3.64 -9.50
N GLU A 164 8.49 2.34 -9.59
CA GLU A 164 7.15 1.77 -9.49
C GLU A 164 7.12 0.73 -8.38
N ILE A 165 5.99 0.60 -7.70
CA ILE A 165 5.80 -0.48 -6.73
C ILE A 165 5.66 -1.79 -7.53
N TYR A 166 6.50 -2.76 -7.20
CA TYR A 166 6.41 -4.12 -7.73
C TYR A 166 5.59 -5.02 -6.82
N LYS A 167 5.86 -4.97 -5.51
CA LYS A 167 5.25 -5.88 -4.54
C LYS A 167 5.15 -5.24 -3.17
N VAL A 168 4.07 -5.53 -2.45
CA VAL A 168 3.90 -5.21 -1.04
C VAL A 168 3.66 -6.50 -0.29
N ILE A 169 4.42 -6.78 0.76
CA ILE A 169 4.23 -7.94 1.63
C ILE A 169 4.04 -7.42 3.04
N GLN A 170 2.86 -7.59 3.58
CA GLN A 170 2.53 -7.29 4.98
C GLN A 170 2.61 -8.56 5.80
N THR A 171 3.21 -8.50 6.98
CA THR A 171 3.23 -9.60 7.94
C THR A 171 2.59 -9.11 9.23
N GLY A 172 1.52 -9.75 9.64
CA GLY A 172 0.85 -9.51 10.91
C GLY A 172 1.55 -10.24 12.05
N LYS A 173 1.38 -9.75 13.28
CA LYS A 173 1.88 -10.41 14.51
C LYS A 173 1.21 -11.75 14.77
N ASN A 174 0.03 -11.97 14.19
CA ASN A 174 -0.73 -13.22 14.24
C ASN A 174 -0.32 -14.24 13.15
N GLY A 175 0.82 -14.04 12.48
CA GLY A 175 1.31 -14.92 11.42
C GLY A 175 0.65 -14.72 10.05
N THR A 176 -0.40 -13.89 9.94
CA THR A 176 -1.04 -13.60 8.65
C THR A 176 -0.07 -12.86 7.74
N LYS A 177 0.05 -13.33 6.50
CA LYS A 177 0.85 -12.71 5.46
C LYS A 177 -0.02 -12.31 4.29
N THR A 178 -0.05 -11.03 3.99
CA THR A 178 -0.73 -10.47 2.82
C THR A 178 0.30 -10.07 1.78
N THR A 179 0.13 -10.53 0.55
CA THR A 179 1.03 -10.21 -0.57
C THR A 179 0.24 -9.60 -1.71
N LEU A 180 0.59 -8.38 -2.08
CA LEU A 180 0.09 -7.70 -3.27
C LEU A 180 1.23 -7.65 -4.29
N THR A 181 0.99 -8.18 -5.50
CA THR A 181 1.96 -8.16 -6.60
C THR A 181 1.38 -7.39 -7.77
N VAL A 182 2.03 -6.30 -8.16
CA VAL A 182 1.58 -5.45 -9.27
C VAL A 182 1.81 -6.18 -10.59
N GLN A 183 0.75 -6.33 -11.36
CA GLN A 183 0.73 -6.93 -12.70
C GLN A 183 0.76 -5.88 -13.81
N SER A 184 0.13 -4.73 -13.56
CA SER A 184 0.08 -3.63 -14.51
C SER A 184 0.17 -2.30 -13.79
N TRP A 185 0.99 -1.41 -14.31
CA TRP A 185 1.15 -0.03 -13.83
C TRP A 185 1.02 0.91 -15.04
N LYS A 186 -0.06 1.67 -15.10
CA LYS A 186 -0.33 2.61 -16.19
C LYS A 186 -0.51 4.02 -15.61
N VAL A 187 0.08 5.01 -16.25
CA VAL A 187 0.03 6.40 -15.79
C VAL A 187 -0.61 7.29 -16.83
N ASN A 188 -1.25 8.37 -16.39
CA ASN A 188 -1.82 9.43 -17.24
C ASN A 188 -2.77 8.89 -18.32
N GLN A 189 -3.52 7.84 -18.00
CA GLN A 189 -4.49 7.28 -18.93
C GLN A 189 -5.79 8.10 -18.92
N PRO A 190 -6.52 8.17 -20.04
CA PRO A 190 -7.85 8.75 -20.05
C PRO A 190 -8.76 8.05 -19.02
N LEU A 191 -9.48 8.84 -18.23
CA LEU A 191 -10.49 8.36 -17.29
C LEU A 191 -11.87 8.85 -17.74
N SER A 192 -12.89 8.00 -17.62
CA SER A 192 -14.27 8.45 -17.77
C SER A 192 -14.61 9.49 -16.69
N ALA A 193 -15.55 10.40 -16.98
CA ALA A 193 -15.95 11.44 -16.04
C ALA A 193 -16.40 10.88 -14.68
N ASN A 194 -16.99 9.69 -14.68
CA ASN A 194 -17.55 9.04 -13.47
C ASN A 194 -16.60 7.99 -12.85
N ALA A 195 -15.36 7.85 -13.34
CA ALA A 195 -14.46 6.79 -12.89
C ALA A 195 -14.22 6.78 -11.36
N LEU A 196 -14.25 7.97 -10.74
CA LEU A 196 -13.97 8.19 -9.32
C LEU A 196 -15.15 8.85 -8.58
N LEU A 197 -16.36 8.74 -9.13
CA LEU A 197 -17.57 9.29 -8.54
C LEU A 197 -18.54 8.19 -8.16
N PHE A 198 -19.20 8.37 -7.02
CA PHE A 198 -20.31 7.54 -6.62
C PHE A 198 -21.61 8.09 -7.23
N ASP A 199 -22.31 7.27 -8.00
CA ASP A 199 -23.62 7.62 -8.59
C ASP A 199 -24.76 7.09 -7.71
N ARG A 200 -25.18 7.90 -6.74
CA ARG A 200 -26.27 7.56 -5.83
C ARG A 200 -27.57 7.21 -6.59
N ALA A 201 -27.89 7.99 -7.63
CA ALA A 201 -29.14 7.78 -8.39
C ALA A 201 -29.14 6.41 -9.08
N TYR A 202 -28.00 6.01 -9.65
CA TYR A 202 -27.85 4.70 -10.28
C TYR A 202 -28.07 3.57 -9.27
N TYR A 203 -27.43 3.60 -8.09
CA TYR A 203 -27.56 2.55 -7.08
C TYR A 203 -28.93 2.51 -6.43
N THR A 204 -29.55 3.69 -6.16
CA THR A 204 -30.94 3.75 -5.68
C THR A 204 -31.92 3.16 -6.68
N LYS A 205 -31.78 3.46 -7.97
CA LYS A 205 -32.64 2.89 -9.02
C LYS A 205 -32.48 1.37 -9.15
N LYS A 206 -31.30 0.85 -8.84
CA LYS A 206 -31.02 -0.59 -8.81
C LYS A 206 -31.55 -1.30 -7.55
N GLY A 207 -32.09 -0.61 -6.57
CA GLY A 207 -32.61 -1.17 -5.34
C GLY A 207 -31.59 -1.37 -4.22
N TYR A 208 -30.39 -0.83 -4.36
CA TYR A 208 -29.35 -0.93 -3.33
C TYR A 208 -29.77 -0.22 -2.04
N TYR A 209 -29.53 -0.87 -0.91
CA TYR A 209 -29.64 -0.23 0.39
C TYR A 209 -28.41 0.68 0.62
N ILE A 210 -28.66 1.97 0.88
CA ILE A 210 -27.59 2.96 1.08
C ILE A 210 -27.64 3.44 2.53
N SER A 211 -26.66 3.02 3.33
CA SER A 211 -26.47 3.42 4.73
C SER A 211 -25.45 4.57 4.84
N GLU A 212 -25.69 5.50 5.75
CA GLU A 212 -24.74 6.57 6.10
C GLU A 212 -24.31 6.41 7.57
N LEU A 213 -22.98 6.35 7.82
CA LEU A 213 -22.37 6.19 9.13
C LEU A 213 -21.69 7.46 9.61
#